data_3064c7a59dc6caa1d8fbc4f2d47ae438
#
_entry.id   3064c7a59dc6caa1d8fbc4f2d47ae438
#
_cell.length_a   1.000
_cell.length_b   1.000
_cell.length_c   1.000
_cell.angle_alpha   90.00
_cell.angle_beta   90.00
_cell.angle_gamma   90.00
#
_symmetry.space_group_name_H-M   'P 1'
#
loop_
_entity.id
_entity.type
_entity.pdbx_description
1 polymer ?
#
loop_
_entity_poly.entity_id
_entity_poly.type
_entity_poly.pdbx_seq_one_letter_code
_entity_poly.pdbx_strand_id
1 'polypeptide(L)'
;MVEDRWRWTDAWIFVSLVIASGAGRHRRAASSRRPEGVRLADVLSTADHLNQSIPERHDVEMAVRRLVGAGLVSVTDGWFRITPDGEHLWRTRPNAGLATTVDAVQSALSRRHTPGDAEWHLEEADHAAAVQEYVVRSIPAPRRSPENHARRD
;
A
#
# COMPACT_ATOMS: atom_id res chain seq x y z
N MET A 1 7.92 14.48 20.29
CA MET A 1 9.17 14.57 19.53
C MET A 1 8.95 13.99 18.15
N VAL A 2 9.11 14.79 17.12
CA VAL A 2 8.95 14.30 15.75
C VAL A 2 10.13 13.43 15.39
N GLU A 3 9.89 12.21 14.98
CA GLU A 3 10.96 11.35 14.50
C GLU A 3 11.38 11.79 13.12
N ASP A 4 12.61 12.24 12.98
CA ASP A 4 13.18 12.68 11.71
C ASP A 4 13.71 11.51 10.87
N ARG A 5 13.46 10.29 11.32
CA ARG A 5 13.93 9.09 10.63
C ARG A 5 12.78 8.32 10.00
N TRP A 6 13.02 7.89 8.78
CA TRP A 6 12.10 6.97 8.11
C TRP A 6 12.19 5.59 8.76
N ARG A 7 11.04 5.02 9.06
CA ARG A 7 10.94 3.66 9.57
C ARG A 7 10.77 2.67 8.42
N TRP A 8 11.11 1.42 8.68
CA TRP A 8 10.87 0.36 7.72
C TRP A 8 9.38 0.26 7.37
N THR A 9 8.50 0.43 8.35
CA THR A 9 7.05 0.42 8.13
C THR A 9 6.59 1.52 7.18
N ASP A 10 7.22 2.69 7.20
CA ASP A 10 6.92 3.76 6.26
C ASP A 10 7.20 3.33 4.82
N ALA A 11 8.37 2.73 4.61
CA ALA A 11 8.75 2.21 3.30
C ALA A 11 7.85 1.05 2.87
N TRP A 12 7.50 0.18 3.79
CA TRP A 12 6.58 -0.93 3.54
C TRP A 12 5.23 -0.43 3.02
N ILE A 13 4.65 0.58 3.67
CA ILE A 13 3.38 1.18 3.24
C ILE A 13 3.55 1.87 1.88
N PHE A 14 4.64 2.59 1.66
CA PHE A 14 4.91 3.24 0.38
C PHE A 14 4.98 2.21 -0.76
N VAL A 15 5.75 1.15 -0.59
CA VAL A 15 5.87 0.07 -1.59
C VAL A 15 4.51 -0.57 -1.84
N SER A 16 3.74 -0.79 -0.79
CA SER A 16 2.39 -1.35 -0.91
C SER A 16 1.47 -0.44 -1.73
N LEU A 17 1.55 0.87 -1.52
CA LEU A 17 0.80 1.85 -2.30
C LEU A 17 1.19 1.82 -3.77
N VAL A 18 2.48 1.78 -4.06
CA VAL A 18 2.98 1.75 -5.44
C VAL A 18 2.50 0.49 -6.17
N ILE A 19 2.67 -0.66 -5.54
CA ILE A 19 2.28 -1.93 -6.15
C ILE A 19 0.77 -2.01 -6.32
N ALA A 20 0.00 -1.60 -5.31
CA ALA A 20 -1.46 -1.61 -5.38
C ALA A 20 -1.97 -0.69 -6.49
N SER A 21 -1.29 0.42 -6.75
CA SER A 21 -1.67 1.36 -7.81
C SER A 21 -1.33 0.86 -9.22
N GLY A 22 -0.56 -0.22 -9.33
CA GLY A 22 -0.09 -0.73 -10.60
C GLY A 22 1.11 0.04 -11.17
N ALA A 23 1.58 1.08 -10.49
CA ALA A 23 2.65 1.95 -11.00
C ALA A 23 3.99 1.23 -11.11
N GLY A 24 4.16 0.15 -10.38
CA GLY A 24 5.44 -0.55 -10.29
C GLY A 24 5.62 -1.76 -11.20
N ARG A 25 4.59 -2.22 -11.87
CA ARG A 25 4.66 -3.53 -12.52
C ARG A 25 5.15 -3.50 -13.96
N HIS A 26 4.55 -2.74 -14.80
CA HIS A 26 4.94 -2.66 -16.22
C HIS A 26 4.42 -1.38 -16.82
N ARG A 27 5.12 -0.89 -17.84
CA ARG A 27 4.65 0.26 -18.62
C ARG A 27 3.23 0.06 -19.17
N ARG A 28 2.83 -1.19 -19.38
CA ARG A 28 1.47 -1.52 -19.83
C ARG A 28 0.41 -1.24 -18.76
N ALA A 29 0.80 -1.19 -17.52
CA ALA A 29 -0.13 -0.93 -16.43
C ALA A 29 -0.60 0.53 -16.36
N ALA A 30 -0.03 1.40 -17.16
CA ALA A 30 -0.46 2.79 -17.22
C ALA A 30 -1.94 2.93 -17.62
N SER A 31 -2.43 1.99 -18.44
CA SER A 31 -3.83 2.01 -18.88
C SER A 31 -4.79 1.44 -17.82
N SER A 32 -4.27 0.71 -16.85
CA SER A 32 -5.09 0.16 -15.76
C SER A 32 -4.94 0.95 -14.47
N ARG A 33 -4.19 2.05 -14.50
CA ARG A 33 -4.10 2.96 -13.35
C ARG A 33 -5.48 3.52 -13.08
N ARG A 34 -5.96 3.29 -11.87
CA ARG A 34 -7.20 3.91 -11.41
C ARG A 34 -6.93 5.41 -11.22
N PRO A 35 -7.61 6.28 -11.98
CA PRO A 35 -7.38 7.73 -11.86
C PRO A 35 -7.64 8.25 -10.46
N GLU A 36 -8.58 7.66 -9.76
CA GLU A 36 -8.92 8.03 -8.38
C GLU A 36 -7.89 7.59 -7.35
N GLY A 37 -7.04 6.61 -7.68
CA GLY A 37 -6.05 6.06 -6.77
C GLY A 37 -6.42 4.67 -6.27
N VAL A 38 -5.95 4.30 -5.09
CA VAL A 38 -6.24 3.01 -4.45
C VAL A 38 -6.89 3.23 -3.09
N ARG A 39 -7.66 2.25 -2.66
CA ARG A 39 -8.34 2.27 -1.37
C ARG A 39 -7.48 1.59 -0.30
N LEU A 40 -7.78 1.89 0.95
CA LEU A 40 -7.03 1.31 2.07
C LEU A 40 -7.02 -0.22 2.04
N ALA A 41 -8.14 -0.86 1.71
CA ALA A 41 -8.21 -2.33 1.63
C ALA A 41 -7.19 -2.89 0.62
N ASP A 42 -6.98 -2.21 -0.50
CA ASP A 42 -6.00 -2.62 -1.50
C ASP A 42 -4.57 -2.50 -0.98
N VAL A 43 -4.31 -1.44 -0.22
CA VAL A 43 -3.00 -1.21 0.41
C VAL A 43 -2.72 -2.30 1.44
N LEU A 44 -3.70 -2.61 2.29
CA LEU A 44 -3.54 -3.64 3.32
C LEU A 44 -3.32 -5.03 2.70
N SER A 45 -4.05 -5.34 1.63
CA SER A 45 -3.88 -6.59 0.89
C SER A 45 -2.45 -6.72 0.35
N THR A 46 -1.96 -5.66 -0.29
CA THR A 46 -0.61 -5.66 -0.86
C THR A 46 0.45 -5.75 0.23
N ALA A 47 0.26 -5.02 1.32
CA ALA A 47 1.18 -5.04 2.46
C ALA A 47 1.29 -6.44 3.06
N ASP A 48 0.16 -7.12 3.22
CA ASP A 48 0.12 -8.48 3.74
C ASP A 48 0.87 -9.45 2.80
N HIS A 49 0.69 -9.31 1.50
CA HIS A 49 1.41 -10.14 0.54
C HIS A 49 2.92 -9.91 0.57
N LEU A 50 3.35 -8.69 0.84
CA LEU A 50 4.78 -8.36 0.90
C LEU A 50 5.45 -8.85 2.17
N ASN A 51 4.75 -8.85 3.30
CA ASN A 51 5.36 -9.09 4.60
C ASN A 51 4.61 -10.13 5.44
N GLN A 52 3.61 -10.77 4.89
CA GLN A 52 2.79 -11.78 5.58
C GLN A 52 2.22 -11.27 6.91
N SER A 53 1.83 -10.01 6.92
CA SER A 53 1.28 -9.33 8.08
C SER A 53 0.45 -8.13 7.65
N ILE A 54 -0.72 -7.97 8.24
CA ILE A 54 -1.55 -6.80 7.99
C ILE A 54 -1.03 -5.66 8.87
N PRO A 55 -0.69 -4.50 8.28
CA PRO A 55 -0.21 -3.38 9.09
C PRO A 55 -1.26 -2.93 10.09
N GLU A 56 -0.81 -2.59 11.28
CA GLU A 56 -1.67 -2.05 12.31
C GLU A 56 -2.12 -0.63 11.96
N ARG A 57 -3.26 -0.22 12.49
CA ARG A 57 -3.80 1.12 12.25
C ARG A 57 -2.76 2.22 12.51
N HIS A 58 -2.08 2.15 13.64
CA HIS A 58 -1.09 3.16 14.02
C HIS A 58 0.06 3.23 13.00
N ASP A 59 0.53 2.09 12.53
CA ASP A 59 1.63 2.04 11.57
C ASP A 59 1.22 2.64 10.23
N VAL A 60 0.00 2.36 9.78
CA VAL A 60 -0.53 2.95 8.55
C VAL A 60 -0.67 4.47 8.71
N GLU A 61 -1.28 4.91 9.82
CA GLU A 61 -1.50 6.33 10.07
C GLU A 61 -0.19 7.10 10.07
N MET A 62 0.80 6.62 10.80
CA MET A 62 2.09 7.31 10.89
C MET A 62 2.82 7.32 9.55
N ALA A 63 2.81 6.21 8.83
CA ALA A 63 3.44 6.14 7.51
C ALA A 63 2.79 7.13 6.53
N VAL A 64 1.48 7.16 6.48
CA VAL A 64 0.74 8.07 5.58
C VAL A 64 1.02 9.53 5.96
N ARG A 65 0.99 9.87 7.24
CA ARG A 65 1.30 11.23 7.69
C ARG A 65 2.69 11.68 7.24
N ARG A 66 3.67 10.80 7.35
CA ARG A 66 5.05 11.11 6.94
C ARG A 66 5.18 11.22 5.42
N LEU A 67 4.59 10.28 4.70
CA LEU A 67 4.66 10.26 3.23
C LEU A 67 3.92 11.43 2.60
N VAL A 68 2.75 11.76 3.11
CA VAL A 68 1.97 12.91 2.62
C VAL A 68 2.70 14.21 2.94
N GLY A 69 3.20 14.35 4.15
CA GLY A 69 3.96 15.53 4.56
C GLY A 69 5.24 15.73 3.74
N ALA A 70 5.85 14.65 3.28
CA ALA A 70 7.03 14.69 2.41
C ALA A 70 6.68 14.92 0.94
N GLY A 71 5.40 14.96 0.58
CA GLY A 71 4.97 15.19 -0.79
C GLY A 71 5.05 13.99 -1.72
N LEU A 72 5.15 12.78 -1.16
CA LEU A 72 5.32 11.54 -1.93
C LEU A 72 4.01 10.82 -2.19
N VAL A 73 3.01 11.07 -1.37
CA VAL A 73 1.69 10.46 -1.43
C VAL A 73 0.65 11.54 -1.22
N SER A 74 -0.53 11.39 -1.82
CA SER A 74 -1.68 12.24 -1.53
C SER A 74 -2.87 11.36 -1.15
N VAL A 75 -3.72 11.90 -0.29
CA VAL A 75 -4.97 11.23 0.13
C VAL A 75 -6.12 12.19 -0.11
N THR A 76 -7.13 11.74 -0.82
CA THR A 76 -8.34 12.52 -1.08
C THR A 76 -9.54 11.60 -1.00
N ASP A 77 -10.48 11.89 -0.10
CA ASP A 77 -11.74 11.13 0.04
C ASP A 77 -11.50 9.62 0.20
N GLY A 78 -10.47 9.24 0.95
CA GLY A 78 -10.17 7.84 1.19
C GLY A 78 -9.39 7.16 0.05
N TRP A 79 -9.00 7.92 -0.98
CA TRP A 79 -8.21 7.42 -2.09
C TRP A 79 -6.76 7.84 -1.95
N PHE A 80 -5.86 6.87 -2.06
CA PHE A 80 -4.42 7.10 -1.96
C PHE A 80 -3.81 7.15 -3.34
N ARG A 81 -2.97 8.15 -3.59
CA ARG A 81 -2.26 8.30 -4.86
C ARG A 81 -0.78 8.52 -4.63
N ILE A 82 0.02 8.01 -5.54
CA ILE A 82 1.44 8.34 -5.58
C ILE A 82 1.60 9.65 -6.35
N THR A 83 2.31 10.61 -5.76
CA THR A 83 2.60 11.88 -6.43
C THR A 83 3.69 11.69 -7.48
N PRO A 84 3.92 12.67 -8.38
CA PRO A 84 5.07 12.61 -9.29
C PRO A 84 6.40 12.43 -8.58
N ASP A 85 6.59 13.06 -7.42
CA ASP A 85 7.80 12.89 -6.62
C ASP A 85 7.91 11.48 -6.07
N GLY A 86 6.78 10.90 -5.64
CA GLY A 86 6.73 9.50 -5.21
C GLY A 86 7.06 8.54 -6.34
N GLU A 87 6.54 8.79 -7.54
CA GLU A 87 6.87 7.97 -8.70
C GLU A 87 8.35 8.08 -9.06
N HIS A 88 8.91 9.27 -8.96
CA HIS A 88 10.34 9.49 -9.22
C HIS A 88 11.20 8.71 -8.22
N LEU A 89 10.85 8.77 -6.94
CA LEU A 89 11.53 8.00 -5.91
C LEU A 89 11.50 6.51 -6.24
N TRP A 90 10.34 6.01 -6.62
CA TRP A 90 10.18 4.59 -6.98
C TRP A 90 11.06 4.20 -8.17
N ARG A 91 11.04 5.00 -9.22
CA ARG A 91 11.81 4.71 -10.45
C ARG A 91 13.31 4.80 -10.25
N THR A 92 13.75 5.63 -9.32
CA THR A 92 15.18 5.87 -9.08
C THR A 92 15.71 5.15 -7.84
N ARG A 93 14.91 4.28 -7.23
CA ARG A 93 15.37 3.50 -6.09
C ARG A 93 16.51 2.57 -6.50
N PRO A 94 17.38 2.16 -5.55
CA PRO A 94 18.41 1.16 -5.83
C PRO A 94 17.78 -0.13 -6.35
N ASN A 95 18.45 -0.77 -7.29
CA ASN A 95 17.98 -2.02 -7.85
C ASN A 95 17.99 -3.11 -6.78
N ALA A 96 16.84 -3.76 -6.58
CA ALA A 96 16.70 -4.77 -5.54
C ALA A 96 15.63 -5.76 -5.96
N GLY A 97 15.78 -7.00 -5.53
CA GLY A 97 14.75 -8.01 -5.68
C GLY A 97 13.52 -7.69 -4.84
N LEU A 98 12.43 -8.43 -5.06
CA LEU A 98 11.18 -8.19 -4.34
C LEU A 98 11.37 -8.25 -2.82
N ALA A 99 12.17 -9.20 -2.34
CA ALA A 99 12.40 -9.38 -0.90
C ALA A 99 13.14 -8.21 -0.25
N THR A 100 13.90 -7.42 -1.01
CA THR A 100 14.71 -6.33 -0.50
C THR A 100 14.23 -4.95 -0.98
N THR A 101 13.12 -4.91 -1.69
CA THR A 101 12.59 -3.66 -2.24
C THR A 101 12.25 -2.66 -1.14
N VAL A 102 11.65 -3.12 -0.04
CA VAL A 102 11.29 -2.23 1.07
C VAL A 102 12.54 -1.60 1.68
N ASP A 103 13.60 -2.39 1.88
CA ASP A 103 14.87 -1.88 2.40
C ASP A 103 15.48 -0.85 1.46
N ALA A 104 15.42 -1.12 0.14
CA ALA A 104 15.93 -0.19 -0.86
C ALA A 104 15.17 1.13 -0.85
N VAL A 105 13.86 1.09 -0.70
CA VAL A 105 13.02 2.29 -0.61
C VAL A 105 13.31 3.03 0.68
N GLN A 106 13.47 2.35 1.81
CA GLN A 106 13.84 3.00 3.07
C GLN A 106 15.16 3.74 2.94
N SER A 107 16.15 3.13 2.30
CA SER A 107 17.45 3.78 2.03
C SER A 107 17.29 5.02 1.18
N ALA A 108 16.49 4.93 0.10
CA ALA A 108 16.27 6.07 -0.79
C ALA A 108 15.53 7.21 -0.07
N LEU A 109 14.53 6.89 0.73
CA LEU A 109 13.82 7.87 1.55
C LEU A 109 14.79 8.57 2.49
N SER A 110 15.60 7.81 3.20
CA SER A 110 16.53 8.35 4.20
C SER A 110 17.57 9.28 3.59
N ARG A 111 17.96 9.03 2.34
CA ARG A 111 18.97 9.85 1.67
C ARG A 111 18.40 11.09 0.98
N ARG A 112 17.16 11.05 0.53
CA ARG A 112 16.61 12.05 -0.37
C ARG A 112 15.48 12.87 0.22
N HIS A 113 14.83 12.38 1.26
CA HIS A 113 13.63 13.02 1.78
C HIS A 113 13.67 13.06 3.31
N THR A 114 13.00 14.05 3.84
CA THR A 114 12.79 14.17 5.29
C THR A 114 11.34 13.77 5.57
N PRO A 115 11.08 12.94 6.59
CA PRO A 115 9.71 12.62 6.96
C PRO A 115 8.90 13.87 7.25
N GLY A 116 7.70 13.94 6.70
CA GLY A 116 6.78 15.01 6.99
C GLY A 116 5.86 14.66 8.16
N ASP A 117 4.90 15.52 8.40
CA ASP A 117 3.88 15.29 9.43
C ASP A 117 2.59 15.97 8.99
N ALA A 118 1.94 15.39 8.00
CA ALA A 118 0.66 15.89 7.52
C ALA A 118 -0.45 15.59 8.52
N GLU A 119 -1.44 16.44 8.56
CA GLU A 119 -2.60 16.22 9.40
C GLU A 119 -3.54 15.24 8.72
N TRP A 120 -3.45 13.99 9.13
CA TRP A 120 -4.30 12.92 8.63
C TRP A 120 -4.48 11.88 9.72
N HIS A 121 -5.69 11.41 9.89
CA HIS A 121 -6.04 10.44 10.92
C HIS A 121 -6.76 9.26 10.30
N LEU A 122 -6.43 8.07 10.79
CA LEU A 122 -7.10 6.83 10.43
C LEU A 122 -7.90 6.35 11.63
N GLU A 123 -9.22 6.41 11.51
CA GLU A 123 -10.11 5.93 12.55
C GLU A 123 -10.01 4.41 12.69
N GLU A 124 -10.15 3.91 13.91
CA GLU A 124 -10.15 2.46 14.16
C GLU A 124 -11.23 1.75 13.35
N ALA A 125 -12.41 2.35 13.26
CA ALA A 125 -13.52 1.78 12.50
C ALA A 125 -13.20 1.66 11.01
N ASP A 126 -12.51 2.65 10.45
CA ASP A 126 -12.15 2.64 9.04
C ASP A 126 -11.07 1.60 8.75
N HIS A 127 -10.09 1.48 9.64
CA HIS A 127 -9.06 0.44 9.53
C HIS A 127 -9.69 -0.95 9.65
N ALA A 128 -10.54 -1.15 10.65
CA ALA A 128 -11.23 -2.43 10.86
C ALA A 128 -12.10 -2.79 9.64
N ALA A 129 -12.81 -1.82 9.07
CA ALA A 129 -13.62 -2.04 7.88
C ALA A 129 -12.76 -2.45 6.67
N ALA A 130 -11.61 -1.81 6.50
CA ALA A 130 -10.68 -2.15 5.40
C ALA A 130 -10.08 -3.54 5.57
N VAL A 131 -9.72 -3.91 6.80
CA VAL A 131 -9.25 -5.26 7.12
C VAL A 131 -10.33 -6.28 6.79
N GLN A 132 -11.56 -6.02 7.21
CA GLN A 132 -12.69 -6.91 6.97
C GLN A 132 -12.94 -7.06 5.47
N GLU A 133 -12.93 -5.98 4.72
CA GLU A 133 -13.10 -6.00 3.27
C GLU A 133 -12.03 -6.87 2.60
N TYR A 134 -10.78 -6.69 3.01
CA TYR A 134 -9.68 -7.51 2.50
C TYR A 134 -9.85 -8.98 2.83
N VAL A 135 -10.14 -9.29 4.09
CA VAL A 135 -10.30 -10.68 4.55
C VAL A 135 -11.44 -11.37 3.79
N VAL A 136 -12.57 -10.69 3.64
CA VAL A 136 -13.73 -11.24 2.90
C VAL A 136 -13.36 -11.52 1.44
N ARG A 137 -12.67 -10.61 0.78
CA ARG A 137 -12.23 -10.79 -0.61
C ARG A 137 -11.22 -11.94 -0.77
N SER A 138 -10.45 -12.20 0.27
CA SER A 138 -9.42 -13.25 0.24
C SER A 138 -9.98 -14.64 0.48
N ILE A 139 -11.20 -14.75 1.02
CA ILE A 139 -11.87 -16.03 1.18
C ILE A 139 -12.28 -16.53 -0.20
N PRO A 140 -11.80 -17.71 -0.66
CA PRO A 140 -12.24 -18.24 -1.94
C PRO A 140 -13.75 -18.39 -1.95
N ALA A 141 -14.39 -18.01 -3.06
CA ALA A 141 -15.80 -18.32 -3.23
C ALA A 141 -15.99 -19.81 -3.00
N PRO A 142 -17.05 -20.23 -2.26
CA PRO A 142 -17.29 -21.64 -2.05
C PRO A 142 -17.36 -22.32 -3.42
N ARG A 143 -16.49 -23.30 -3.62
CA ARG A 143 -16.54 -24.11 -4.83
C ARG A 143 -17.91 -24.73 -4.89
N ARG A 144 -18.56 -24.58 -6.03
CA ARG A 144 -19.75 -25.39 -6.26
C ARG A 144 -19.35 -26.84 -6.05
N SER A 145 -20.02 -27.47 -5.10
CA SER A 145 -19.74 -28.85 -4.79
C SER A 145 -19.90 -29.71 -6.05
N PRO A 146 -18.97 -30.60 -6.35
CA PRO A 146 -19.13 -31.54 -7.45
C PRO A 146 -20.43 -32.34 -7.34
N GLU A 147 -20.96 -32.50 -6.15
CA GLU A 147 -22.23 -33.17 -5.90
C GLU A 147 -23.40 -32.52 -6.60
N ASN A 148 -23.35 -31.24 -6.81
CA ASN A 148 -24.40 -30.52 -7.54
C ASN A 148 -24.42 -30.87 -9.03
N HIS A 149 -23.33 -31.39 -9.54
CA HIS A 149 -23.28 -31.85 -10.93
C HIS A 149 -23.69 -33.31 -11.06
N ALA A 150 -23.38 -34.11 -10.08
CA ALA A 150 -23.75 -35.53 -10.06
C ALA A 150 -25.27 -35.73 -9.97
N ARG A 151 -25.99 -34.83 -9.36
CA ARG A 151 -27.44 -34.92 -9.16
C ARG A 151 -28.27 -34.57 -10.41
N ARG A 152 -27.63 -34.23 -11.48
CA ARG A 152 -28.30 -33.85 -12.70
C ARG A 152 -28.50 -35.01 -13.67
N ASP A 153 -28.05 -36.17 -13.33
CA ASP A 153 -28.22 -37.39 -14.12
C ASP A 153 -29.61 -38.00 -13.98
#